data_d3078348828a779f17f7573608e8118d
#
_entry.id   d3078348828a779f17f7573608e8118d
#
_cell.length_a   1.000
_cell.length_b   1.000
_cell.length_c   1.000
_cell.angle_alpha   90.00
_cell.angle_beta   90.00
_cell.angle_gamma   90.00
#
_symmetry.space_group_name_H-M   'P 1'
#
loop_
_entity.id
_entity.type
_entity.pdbx_description
1 polymer ?
#
loop_
_entity_poly.entity_id
_entity_poly.type
_entity_poly.pdbx_seq_one_letter_code
_entity_poly.pdbx_strand_id
1 'polypeptide(L)'
;QYHGSMALSAKEDFVEKIIEKIEVEKIDEGKELSNKLELKKNQLAELDRSYEQLYEDRLEGNITERNFNLMNVSISKKQDKLIEEIKVLEGDIEVSFETEDNYKKFMNNISKYAKIKSLNRYILNQIIDKIYVYDKEEIDGQISQKVEIHYKFIGKLN
;
A
#
# COMPACT_ATOMS: atom_id res chain seq x y z
N GLN A 1 11.81 28.41 -34.55
CA GLN A 1 12.68 27.35 -33.97
C GLN A 1 12.63 27.22 -32.43
N TYR A 2 11.68 27.91 -31.75
CA TYR A 2 11.60 27.90 -30.26
C TYR A 2 10.49 27.00 -29.66
N HIS A 3 9.66 26.37 -30.50
CA HIS A 3 8.53 25.55 -29.97
C HIS A 3 8.92 24.15 -29.49
N GLY A 4 10.09 23.64 -29.85
CA GLY A 4 10.52 22.28 -29.46
C GLY A 4 11.05 22.19 -28.03
N SER A 5 11.65 23.27 -27.51
CA SER A 5 12.29 23.31 -26.19
C SER A 5 11.28 23.39 -25.03
N MET A 6 10.20 24.16 -25.17
CA MET A 6 9.15 24.28 -24.12
C MET A 6 8.31 23.00 -23.99
N ALA A 7 8.05 22.29 -25.07
CA ALA A 7 7.31 21.04 -25.03
C ALA A 7 8.08 19.87 -24.41
N LEU A 8 9.42 19.89 -24.53
CA LEU A 8 10.31 18.91 -23.91
C LEU A 8 10.41 19.13 -22.39
N SER A 9 10.60 20.37 -21.95
CA SER A 9 10.64 20.73 -20.52
C SER A 9 9.35 20.40 -19.79
N ALA A 10 8.18 20.69 -20.39
CA ALA A 10 6.88 20.36 -19.80
C ALA A 10 6.64 18.84 -19.67
N LYS A 11 7.23 18.03 -20.56
CA LYS A 11 7.14 16.56 -20.50
C LYS A 11 8.06 15.97 -19.42
N GLU A 12 9.26 16.52 -19.25
CA GLU A 12 10.20 16.15 -18.22
C GLU A 12 9.61 16.45 -16.82
N ASP A 13 9.07 17.65 -16.62
CA ASP A 13 8.38 18.05 -15.39
C ASP A 13 7.17 17.17 -15.08
N PHE A 14 6.45 16.72 -16.07
CA PHE A 14 5.29 15.83 -15.92
C PHE A 14 5.72 14.43 -15.42
N VAL A 15 6.76 13.86 -16.02
CA VAL A 15 7.31 12.55 -15.62
C VAL A 15 7.86 12.61 -14.19
N GLU A 16 8.59 13.66 -13.85
CA GLU A 16 9.16 13.86 -12.52
C GLU A 16 8.06 13.95 -11.44
N LYS A 17 6.99 14.69 -11.69
CA LYS A 17 5.83 14.77 -10.77
C LYS A 17 5.09 13.43 -10.60
N ILE A 18 5.00 12.61 -11.65
CA ILE A 18 4.44 11.27 -11.55
C ILE A 18 5.31 10.39 -10.65
N ILE A 19 6.63 10.43 -10.83
CA ILE A 19 7.59 9.69 -10.05
C ILE A 19 7.49 10.05 -8.57
N GLU A 20 7.53 11.34 -8.24
CA GLU A 20 7.39 11.83 -6.88
C GLU A 20 6.08 11.36 -6.21
N LYS A 21 4.96 11.44 -6.93
CA LYS A 21 3.67 10.99 -6.43
C LYS A 21 3.66 9.49 -6.12
N ILE A 22 4.21 8.67 -7.00
CA ILE A 22 4.32 7.22 -6.80
C ILE A 22 5.17 6.90 -5.58
N GLU A 23 6.31 7.56 -5.39
CA GLU A 23 7.20 7.36 -4.25
C GLU A 23 6.50 7.67 -2.93
N VAL A 24 5.80 8.80 -2.85
CA VAL A 24 5.07 9.22 -1.65
C VAL A 24 3.95 8.22 -1.31
N GLU A 25 3.13 7.81 -2.28
CA GLU A 25 2.04 6.86 -2.07
C GLU A 25 2.56 5.49 -1.59
N LYS A 26 3.67 5.00 -2.13
CA LYS A 26 4.30 3.75 -1.73
C LYS A 26 4.84 3.78 -0.31
N ILE A 27 5.50 4.86 0.09
CA ILE A 27 6.02 5.05 1.45
C ILE A 27 4.88 5.08 2.46
N ASP A 28 3.79 5.79 2.17
CA ASP A 28 2.64 5.93 3.05
C ASP A 28 1.91 4.58 3.22
N GLU A 29 1.72 3.82 2.15
CA GLU A 29 1.12 2.48 2.18
C GLU A 29 1.94 1.50 3.03
N GLY A 30 3.27 1.48 2.86
CA GLY A 30 4.19 0.65 3.64
C GLY A 30 4.17 0.99 5.13
N LYS A 31 4.13 2.27 5.49
CA LYS A 31 3.99 2.73 6.89
C LYS A 31 2.66 2.31 7.50
N GLU A 32 1.56 2.45 6.78
CA GLU A 32 0.23 2.08 7.25
C GLU A 32 0.15 0.59 7.56
N LEU A 33 0.64 -0.28 6.66
CA LEU A 33 0.68 -1.73 6.86
C LEU A 33 1.55 -2.11 8.05
N SER A 34 2.74 -1.52 8.19
CA SER A 34 3.64 -1.76 9.30
C SER A 34 3.03 -1.36 10.64
N ASN A 35 2.38 -0.21 10.71
CA ASN A 35 1.71 0.27 11.92
C ASN A 35 0.53 -0.63 12.31
N LYS A 36 -0.26 -1.09 11.33
CA LYS A 36 -1.35 -2.06 11.57
C LYS A 36 -0.82 -3.38 12.11
N LEU A 37 0.27 -3.87 11.54
CA LEU A 37 0.91 -5.12 11.98
C LEU A 37 1.41 -5.01 13.41
N GLU A 38 2.12 -3.94 13.76
CA GLU A 38 2.61 -3.69 15.12
C GLU A 38 1.47 -3.62 16.13
N LEU A 39 0.39 -2.89 15.80
CA LEU A 39 -0.80 -2.80 16.64
C LEU A 39 -1.40 -4.18 16.92
N LYS A 40 -1.54 -5.03 15.89
CA LYS A 40 -2.09 -6.39 16.05
C LYS A 40 -1.19 -7.30 16.86
N LYS A 41 0.13 -7.22 16.68
CA LYS A 41 1.10 -7.96 17.49
C LYS A 41 1.06 -7.54 18.96
N ASN A 42 0.91 -6.25 19.24
CA ASN A 42 0.76 -5.75 20.60
C ASN A 42 -0.55 -6.23 21.26
N GLN A 43 -1.66 -6.23 20.52
CA GLN A 43 -2.93 -6.77 20.99
C GLN A 43 -2.85 -8.27 21.32
N LEU A 44 -2.15 -9.04 20.50
CA LEU A 44 -1.92 -10.47 20.77
C LEU A 44 -1.09 -10.67 22.03
N ALA A 45 0.00 -9.91 22.20
CA ALA A 45 0.84 -9.98 23.40
C ALA A 45 0.08 -9.60 24.69
N GLU A 46 -0.89 -8.68 24.62
CA GLU A 46 -1.76 -8.36 25.75
C GLU A 46 -2.71 -9.52 26.09
N LEU A 47 -3.25 -10.21 25.10
CA LEU A 47 -4.08 -11.39 25.31
C LEU A 47 -3.26 -12.55 25.89
N ASP A 48 -2.03 -12.73 25.45
CA ASP A 48 -1.12 -13.75 26.00
C ASP A 48 -0.86 -13.50 27.48
N ARG A 49 -0.57 -12.26 27.88
CA ARG A 49 -0.43 -11.88 29.29
C ARG A 49 -1.71 -12.09 30.11
N SER A 50 -2.86 -11.78 29.51
CA SER A 50 -4.15 -12.01 30.15
C SER A 50 -4.41 -13.50 30.37
N TYR A 51 -3.97 -14.34 29.46
CA TYR A 51 -4.05 -15.79 29.58
C TYR A 51 -3.14 -16.31 30.69
N GLU A 52 -1.89 -15.82 30.77
CA GLU A 52 -0.96 -16.17 31.85
C GLU A 52 -1.55 -15.82 33.22
N GLN A 53 -2.09 -14.62 33.39
CA GLN A 53 -2.74 -14.19 34.63
C GLN A 53 -3.95 -15.06 34.97
N LEU A 54 -4.79 -15.39 33.97
CA LEU A 54 -5.94 -16.27 34.16
C LEU A 54 -5.51 -17.66 34.63
N TYR A 55 -4.40 -18.17 34.12
CA TYR A 55 -3.85 -19.46 34.49
C TYR A 55 -3.31 -19.44 35.95
N GLU A 56 -2.60 -18.37 36.32
CA GLU A 56 -2.14 -18.15 37.71
C GLU A 56 -3.32 -18.09 38.67
N ASP A 57 -4.34 -17.32 38.40
CA ASP A 57 -5.56 -17.22 39.21
C ASP A 57 -6.26 -18.59 39.38
N ARG A 58 -6.20 -19.44 38.36
CA ARG A 58 -6.71 -20.79 38.43
C ARG A 58 -5.90 -21.68 39.39
N LEU A 59 -4.57 -21.59 39.33
CA LEU A 59 -3.67 -22.35 40.20
C LEU A 59 -3.80 -21.93 41.67
N GLU A 60 -3.99 -20.63 41.91
CA GLU A 60 -4.17 -20.07 43.25
C GLU A 60 -5.58 -20.30 43.83
N GLY A 61 -6.51 -20.76 42.99
CA GLY A 61 -7.89 -21.00 43.44
C GLY A 61 -8.77 -19.73 43.45
N ASN A 62 -8.29 -18.62 42.86
CA ASN A 62 -9.01 -17.34 42.80
C ASN A 62 -10.18 -17.36 41.81
N ILE A 63 -10.18 -18.33 40.91
CA ILE A 63 -11.22 -18.48 39.88
C ILE A 63 -11.77 -19.93 39.87
N THR A 64 -13.07 -20.08 39.67
CA THR A 64 -13.70 -21.39 39.52
C THR A 64 -13.34 -22.01 38.17
N GLU A 65 -13.34 -23.35 38.11
CA GLU A 65 -13.08 -24.09 36.89
C GLU A 65 -14.04 -23.70 35.74
N ARG A 66 -15.31 -23.51 36.06
CA ARG A 66 -16.32 -23.06 35.07
C ARG A 66 -15.96 -21.71 34.45
N ASN A 67 -15.60 -20.73 35.29
CA ASN A 67 -15.27 -19.40 34.84
C ASN A 67 -13.92 -19.39 34.09
N PHE A 68 -12.93 -20.14 34.54
CA PHE A 68 -11.68 -20.34 33.83
C PHE A 68 -11.94 -20.87 32.39
N ASN A 69 -12.75 -21.91 32.24
CA ASN A 69 -13.05 -22.50 30.93
C ASN A 69 -13.77 -21.51 30.01
N LEU A 70 -14.71 -20.71 30.53
CA LEU A 70 -15.40 -19.69 29.73
C LEU A 70 -14.44 -18.59 29.25
N MET A 71 -13.58 -18.10 30.15
CA MET A 71 -12.60 -17.06 29.80
C MET A 71 -11.52 -17.59 28.85
N ASN A 72 -11.05 -18.83 29.09
CA ASN A 72 -10.08 -19.49 28.23
C ASN A 72 -10.59 -19.59 26.77
N VAL A 73 -11.84 -20.06 26.57
CA VAL A 73 -12.44 -20.14 25.23
C VAL A 73 -12.55 -18.75 24.58
N SER A 74 -12.93 -17.74 25.37
CA SER A 74 -13.02 -16.35 24.87
C SER A 74 -11.67 -15.79 24.43
N ILE A 75 -10.64 -15.97 25.27
CA ILE A 75 -9.29 -15.50 24.94
C ILE A 75 -8.74 -16.22 23.73
N SER A 76 -8.84 -17.56 23.69
CA SER A 76 -8.37 -18.37 22.56
C SER A 76 -8.97 -17.93 21.23
N LYS A 77 -10.28 -17.70 21.20
CA LYS A 77 -10.95 -17.20 19.96
C LYS A 77 -10.40 -15.84 19.51
N LYS A 78 -10.10 -14.95 20.45
CA LYS A 78 -9.53 -13.63 20.12
C LYS A 78 -8.09 -13.77 19.63
N GLN A 79 -7.30 -14.65 20.23
CA GLN A 79 -5.94 -14.96 19.80
C GLN A 79 -5.93 -15.52 18.38
N ASP A 80 -6.76 -16.55 18.10
CA ASP A 80 -6.87 -17.15 16.77
C ASP A 80 -7.22 -16.12 15.68
N LYS A 81 -8.16 -15.22 15.99
CA LYS A 81 -8.53 -14.13 15.08
C LYS A 81 -7.36 -13.18 14.83
N LEU A 82 -6.64 -12.77 15.87
CA LEU A 82 -5.48 -11.89 15.73
C LEU A 82 -4.34 -12.55 14.97
N ILE A 83 -4.08 -13.83 15.20
CA ILE A 83 -3.07 -14.61 14.47
C ILE A 83 -3.39 -14.63 12.97
N GLU A 84 -4.65 -14.84 12.59
CA GLU A 84 -5.05 -14.83 11.19
C GLU A 84 -4.93 -13.42 10.57
N GLU A 85 -5.35 -12.38 11.30
CA GLU A 85 -5.20 -11.00 10.86
C GLU A 85 -3.71 -10.59 10.68
N ILE A 86 -2.84 -11.02 11.58
CA ILE A 86 -1.38 -10.82 11.51
C ILE A 86 -0.82 -11.49 10.26
N LYS A 87 -1.20 -12.76 10.00
CA LYS A 87 -0.76 -13.51 8.84
C LYS A 87 -1.16 -12.85 7.52
N VAL A 88 -2.37 -12.33 7.44
CA VAL A 88 -2.83 -11.57 6.26
C VAL A 88 -1.99 -10.31 6.06
N LEU A 89 -1.76 -9.53 7.13
CA LEU A 89 -0.95 -8.31 7.06
C LEU A 89 0.52 -8.60 6.67
N GLU A 90 1.10 -9.68 7.18
CA GLU A 90 2.44 -10.11 6.80
C GLU A 90 2.51 -10.48 5.31
N GLY A 91 1.49 -11.16 4.78
CA GLY A 91 1.35 -11.44 3.36
C GLY A 91 1.22 -10.18 2.50
N ASP A 92 0.41 -9.21 2.94
CA ASP A 92 0.24 -7.92 2.24
C ASP A 92 1.55 -7.13 2.20
N ILE A 93 2.33 -7.15 3.29
CA ILE A 93 3.66 -6.53 3.34
C ILE A 93 4.62 -7.22 2.37
N GLU A 94 4.64 -8.55 2.31
CA GLU A 94 5.49 -9.31 1.38
C GLU A 94 5.18 -8.95 -0.07
N VAL A 95 3.90 -8.89 -0.45
CA VAL A 95 3.45 -8.43 -1.78
C VAL A 95 3.87 -6.98 -2.04
N SER A 96 3.82 -6.10 -1.04
CA SER A 96 4.29 -4.72 -1.14
C SER A 96 5.79 -4.65 -1.45
N PHE A 97 6.62 -5.50 -0.85
CA PHE A 97 8.05 -5.59 -1.15
C PHE A 97 8.34 -6.10 -2.56
N GLU A 98 7.63 -7.11 -3.04
CA GLU A 98 7.75 -7.57 -4.44
C GLU A 98 7.40 -6.46 -5.42
N THR A 99 6.36 -5.69 -5.12
CA THR A 99 5.97 -4.52 -5.90
C THR A 99 7.02 -3.42 -5.86
N GLU A 100 7.70 -3.22 -4.72
CA GLU A 100 8.80 -2.27 -4.58
C GLU A 100 10.01 -2.67 -5.44
N ASP A 101 10.36 -3.96 -5.50
CA ASP A 101 11.45 -4.43 -6.36
C ASP A 101 11.12 -4.25 -7.85
N ASN A 102 9.89 -4.53 -8.25
CA ASN A 102 9.38 -4.25 -9.59
C ASN A 102 9.36 -2.75 -9.89
N TYR A 103 9.03 -1.91 -8.90
CA TYR A 103 9.09 -0.47 -8.99
C TYR A 103 10.52 0.04 -9.19
N LYS A 104 11.50 -0.48 -8.42
CA LYS A 104 12.92 -0.13 -8.59
C LYS A 104 13.43 -0.50 -9.99
N LYS A 105 13.06 -1.67 -10.53
CA LYS A 105 13.37 -2.07 -11.90
C LYS A 105 12.76 -1.14 -12.93
N PHE A 106 11.51 -0.73 -12.74
CA PHE A 106 10.81 0.23 -13.57
C PHE A 106 11.50 1.60 -13.55
N MET A 107 11.85 2.13 -12.36
CA MET A 107 12.56 3.39 -12.20
C MET A 107 13.94 3.37 -12.86
N ASN A 108 14.68 2.28 -12.73
CA ASN A 108 15.96 2.09 -13.42
C ASN A 108 15.79 2.11 -14.94
N ASN A 109 14.71 1.56 -15.46
CA ASN A 109 14.41 1.61 -16.88
C ASN A 109 14.03 3.03 -17.33
N ILE A 110 13.17 3.73 -16.59
CA ILE A 110 12.82 5.14 -16.90
C ILE A 110 14.04 6.02 -16.87
N SER A 111 14.93 5.91 -15.87
CA SER A 111 16.14 6.74 -15.80
C SER A 111 17.12 6.49 -16.95
N LYS A 112 17.13 5.30 -17.52
CA LYS A 112 17.84 5.01 -18.79
C LYS A 112 17.21 5.73 -19.97
N TYR A 113 15.88 5.86 -20.00
CA TYR A 113 15.14 6.53 -21.06
C TYR A 113 15.08 8.06 -20.88
N ALA A 114 15.14 8.58 -19.66
CA ALA A 114 15.21 10.03 -19.41
C ALA A 114 16.50 10.67 -19.95
N LYS A 115 17.54 9.88 -20.15
CA LYS A 115 18.75 10.31 -20.90
C LYS A 115 18.53 10.38 -22.42
N ILE A 116 17.45 9.85 -22.92
CA ILE A 116 17.05 9.91 -24.33
C ILE A 116 16.13 11.13 -24.50
N LYS A 117 16.58 12.12 -25.23
CA LYS A 117 15.96 13.44 -25.40
C LYS A 117 14.56 13.48 -26.02
N SER A 118 13.81 12.39 -26.10
CA SER A 118 12.43 12.38 -26.56
C SER A 118 11.61 11.25 -25.98
N LEU A 119 10.52 11.58 -25.30
CA LEU A 119 9.42 10.65 -25.02
C LEU A 119 8.77 10.29 -26.35
N ASN A 120 9.13 9.17 -26.93
CA ASN A 120 8.50 8.67 -28.13
C ASN A 120 7.33 7.73 -27.77
N ARG A 121 6.49 7.42 -28.77
CA ARG A 121 5.33 6.53 -28.62
C ARG A 121 5.72 5.15 -28.06
N TYR A 122 6.93 4.70 -28.36
CA TYR A 122 7.44 3.41 -27.88
C TYR A 122 7.60 3.40 -26.37
N ILE A 123 8.18 4.46 -25.77
CA ILE A 123 8.39 4.60 -24.34
C ILE A 123 7.03 4.69 -23.61
N LEU A 124 6.11 5.48 -24.14
CA LEU A 124 4.76 5.58 -23.57
C LEU A 124 4.04 4.23 -23.55
N ASN A 125 4.15 3.45 -24.61
CA ASN A 125 3.56 2.11 -24.69
C ASN A 125 4.22 1.09 -23.74
N GLN A 126 5.46 1.31 -23.33
CA GLN A 126 6.12 0.47 -22.35
C GLN A 126 5.66 0.77 -20.91
N ILE A 127 5.26 2.00 -20.63
CA ILE A 127 4.91 2.50 -19.31
C ILE A 127 3.40 2.41 -19.06
N ILE A 128 2.59 2.77 -20.06
CA ILE A 128 1.15 2.89 -19.92
C ILE A 128 0.48 1.59 -20.39
N ASP A 129 -0.37 1.02 -19.55
CA ASP A 129 -1.21 -0.12 -19.89
C ASP A 129 -2.52 0.35 -20.53
N LYS A 130 -3.25 1.23 -19.82
CA LYS A 130 -4.56 1.74 -20.25
C LYS A 130 -4.75 3.18 -19.81
N ILE A 131 -5.49 3.94 -20.61
CA ILE A 131 -5.97 5.28 -20.29
C ILE A 131 -7.50 5.26 -20.39
N TYR A 132 -8.17 5.59 -19.29
CA TYR A 132 -9.61 5.82 -19.29
C TYR A 132 -9.87 7.33 -19.26
N VAL A 133 -10.64 7.79 -20.22
CA VAL A 133 -11.07 9.18 -20.32
C VAL A 133 -12.57 9.18 -20.08
N TYR A 134 -12.99 9.82 -18.99
CA TYR A 134 -14.40 9.93 -18.63
C TYR A 134 -15.05 11.13 -19.34
N ASP A 135 -16.37 11.17 -19.31
CA ASP A 135 -17.10 12.29 -19.90
C ASP A 135 -16.76 13.60 -19.17
N LYS A 136 -16.89 14.69 -19.89
CA LYS A 136 -16.71 16.04 -19.34
C LYS A 136 -17.88 16.37 -18.42
N GLU A 137 -17.56 16.86 -17.24
CA GLU A 137 -18.53 17.33 -16.24
C GLU A 137 -18.34 18.82 -16.05
N GLU A 138 -19.45 19.56 -15.95
CA GLU A 138 -19.45 20.97 -15.56
C GLU A 138 -19.76 21.09 -14.08
N ILE A 139 -18.77 21.56 -13.29
CA ILE A 139 -18.88 21.80 -11.86
C ILE A 139 -18.59 23.27 -11.62
N ASP A 140 -19.56 24.00 -11.06
CA ASP A 140 -19.45 25.43 -10.73
C ASP A 140 -19.01 26.32 -11.93
N GLY A 141 -19.49 26.01 -13.12
CA GLY A 141 -19.17 26.75 -14.35
C GLY A 141 -17.78 26.46 -14.94
N GLN A 142 -17.07 25.49 -14.38
CA GLN A 142 -15.80 24.99 -14.93
C GLN A 142 -15.98 23.61 -15.52
N ILE A 143 -15.46 23.42 -16.74
CA ILE A 143 -15.44 22.11 -17.39
C ILE A 143 -14.27 21.32 -16.88
N SER A 144 -14.55 20.20 -16.21
CA SER A 144 -13.55 19.22 -15.76
C SER A 144 -13.73 17.90 -16.51
N GLN A 145 -12.63 17.20 -16.71
CA GLN A 145 -12.62 15.87 -17.30
C GLN A 145 -11.68 14.97 -16.50
N LYS A 146 -12.23 13.88 -15.97
CA LYS A 146 -11.43 12.88 -15.25
C LYS A 146 -10.68 12.03 -16.27
N VAL A 147 -9.36 11.90 -16.06
CA VAL A 147 -8.49 10.98 -16.79
C VAL A 147 -7.82 10.05 -15.80
N GLU A 148 -7.91 8.76 -16.06
CA GLU A 148 -7.34 7.72 -15.23
C GLU A 148 -6.30 6.95 -16.04
N ILE A 149 -5.05 6.88 -15.57
CA ILE A 149 -3.94 6.25 -16.27
C ILE A 149 -3.51 5.00 -15.47
N HIS A 150 -3.55 3.84 -16.12
CA HIS A 150 -3.03 2.59 -15.59
C HIS A 150 -1.64 2.33 -16.14
N TYR A 151 -0.71 2.05 -15.24
CA TYR A 151 0.67 1.74 -15.56
C TYR A 151 0.93 0.24 -15.47
N LYS A 152 1.72 -0.30 -16.40
CA LYS A 152 1.97 -1.75 -16.52
C LYS A 152 2.55 -2.41 -15.27
N PHE A 153 3.27 -1.65 -14.45
CA PHE A 153 4.02 -2.21 -13.31
C PHE A 153 3.54 -1.74 -11.93
N ILE A 154 2.64 -0.77 -11.86
CA ILE A 154 2.31 -0.07 -10.61
C ILE A 154 0.81 -0.09 -10.31
N GLY A 155 -0.01 -0.52 -11.28
CA GLY A 155 -1.46 -0.46 -11.18
C GLY A 155 -2.01 0.96 -11.37
N LYS A 156 -3.14 1.25 -10.74
CA LYS A 156 -3.85 2.51 -10.88
C LYS A 156 -3.29 3.57 -9.92
N LEU A 157 -2.96 4.73 -10.47
CA LEU A 157 -2.75 5.96 -9.70
C LEU A 157 -4.01 6.82 -9.79
N ASN A 158 -4.60 7.14 -8.66
CA ASN A 158 -5.75 8.04 -8.53
C ASN A 158 -5.32 9.50 -8.50
#